data_31fd002a55dfacb4b890db76a903f213
#
_entry.id   31fd002a55dfacb4b890db76a903f213
#
_cell.length_a   1.000
_cell.length_b   1.000
_cell.length_c   1.000
_cell.angle_alpha   90.00
_cell.angle_beta   90.00
_cell.angle_gamma   90.00
#
_symmetry.space_group_name_H-M   'P 1'
#
loop_
_entity.id
_entity.type
_entity.pdbx_description
1 polymer ?
#
loop_
_entity_poly.entity_id
_entity_poly.type
_entity_poly.pdbx_seq_one_letter_code
_entity_poly.pdbx_strand_id
1 'polypeptide(L)'
;MRTSGILLSILALLVGCGSSTSIPWYASSTVLGSEPSQVFWGDTHLHTSYSPDAFFFGNTTADPDTAYRYAKGLPVVHPYHKARIQIGTPLDFLVVADHAEMMGVPFQIMRGDEQVAKTASGKRLAKMMGSGEGQVAFTEFLGRINSNSPYEDLNTEEIRKSVWSETVAITERHNVPGEFTSFIGWEWTSTPGGKNLHRVVFTPQGGDVAAKFIPYSSFDSDKPEDLWDWLASTSAQSGAEFLAIPHNPNISGGLMFNDVDSEGRPITAEYARMRMRWEPVMEVTQIKGDSETDPILSPNDEFAAFEPFMHVLDSEDLGSGAKPELGPGDFARSALGRGLEIESNVGANPYKFGMIGSTDSHTGMASAEEDNFHGKTVYDSIPENRFNSFMGIKGFGADMSASGLAGVWSPVNERGALFDSFRRKEVYASTGPRIRLRFFGGWDFDDDDADGPGLARIGYDEGVPMGGDLTQGPEGGAPTFLMYAIKDPRGANLDRVQVVKGWLDADGKSQEKVYDVAWSDKRVLGDDGSLPPVGNSVDLETGSYTNDIGDAQLSTAWTDPDFDPGVRA
;
A
#
# COMPACT_ATOMS: atom_id res chain seq x y z
N MET A 1 -68.48 22.52 -11.70
CA MET A 1 -69.16 21.40 -12.36
C MET A 1 -68.23 20.24 -12.51
N ARG A 2 -68.52 19.12 -11.87
CA ARG A 2 -68.20 17.72 -12.16
C ARG A 2 -66.69 17.35 -12.11
N THR A 3 -66.22 16.23 -11.53
CA THR A 3 -66.77 15.21 -10.60
C THR A 3 -65.63 14.34 -10.17
N SER A 4 -65.72 13.87 -8.97
CA SER A 4 -64.83 12.92 -8.27
C SER A 4 -64.62 11.58 -9.00
N GLY A 5 -63.54 10.94 -8.75
CA GLY A 5 -63.28 9.52 -9.04
C GLY A 5 -62.29 8.94 -8.04
N ILE A 6 -62.81 8.34 -6.98
CA ILE A 6 -62.09 7.49 -6.01
C ILE A 6 -61.95 6.10 -6.63
N LEU A 7 -60.76 5.51 -6.63
CA LEU A 7 -60.60 4.06 -6.82
C LEU A 7 -59.78 3.48 -5.68
N LEU A 8 -60.46 2.66 -4.89
CA LEU A 8 -59.93 1.71 -3.92
C LEU A 8 -59.20 0.58 -4.66
N SER A 9 -58.04 0.18 -4.21
CA SER A 9 -57.47 -1.10 -4.61
C SER A 9 -56.92 -1.86 -3.41
N ILE A 10 -57.37 -3.06 -3.37
CA ILE A 10 -57.33 -4.11 -2.40
C ILE A 10 -55.92 -4.60 -2.11
N LEU A 11 -55.62 -4.76 -0.81
CA LEU A 11 -54.48 -5.42 -0.22
C LEU A 11 -54.60 -6.94 -0.40
N ALA A 12 -53.64 -7.58 -1.06
CA ALA A 12 -53.49 -9.04 -1.03
C ALA A 12 -52.15 -9.37 -0.35
N LEU A 13 -52.24 -9.93 0.87
CA LEU A 13 -51.11 -10.60 1.54
C LEU A 13 -50.83 -11.93 0.81
N LEU A 14 -49.59 -12.10 0.35
CA LEU A 14 -49.02 -13.39 0.03
C LEU A 14 -47.80 -13.62 0.93
N VAL A 15 -47.95 -14.55 1.86
CA VAL A 15 -46.89 -15.15 2.64
C VAL A 15 -46.15 -16.14 1.73
N GLY A 16 -44.90 -15.89 1.40
CA GLY A 16 -44.05 -16.78 0.65
C GLY A 16 -42.76 -17.04 1.43
N CYS A 17 -42.53 -18.30 1.75
CA CYS A 17 -41.34 -18.82 2.42
C CYS A 17 -40.04 -18.53 1.67
N GLY A 18 -39.02 -18.26 2.44
CA GLY A 18 -37.60 -18.43 2.32
C GLY A 18 -36.95 -18.57 0.93
N SER A 19 -36.25 -17.51 0.53
CA SER A 19 -35.06 -17.63 -0.30
C SER A 19 -34.03 -16.62 0.24
N SER A 20 -32.85 -17.11 0.54
CA SER A 20 -31.69 -16.34 0.94
C SER A 20 -31.37 -15.31 -0.15
N THR A 21 -31.72 -14.06 0.12
CA THR A 21 -31.33 -12.94 -0.72
C THR A 21 -29.86 -12.62 -0.42
N SER A 22 -29.00 -12.96 -1.37
CA SER A 22 -27.69 -12.34 -1.51
C SER A 22 -27.89 -10.83 -1.62
N ILE A 23 -27.45 -10.09 -0.62
CA ILE A 23 -27.43 -8.62 -0.65
C ILE A 23 -26.35 -8.23 -1.65
N PRO A 24 -26.67 -7.52 -2.73
CA PRO A 24 -25.65 -6.99 -3.63
C PRO A 24 -24.89 -5.89 -2.89
N TRP A 25 -23.61 -6.08 -2.67
CA TRP A 25 -22.68 -5.18 -1.99
C TRP A 25 -22.26 -3.95 -2.83
N TYR A 26 -23.00 -3.63 -3.85
CA TYR A 26 -22.86 -2.41 -4.62
C TYR A 26 -24.05 -1.47 -4.34
N ALA A 27 -24.09 -0.88 -3.14
CA ALA A 27 -24.79 0.38 -2.95
C ALA A 27 -23.80 1.48 -3.34
N SER A 28 -23.83 1.83 -4.61
CA SER A 28 -23.20 3.01 -5.19
C SER A 28 -23.51 4.23 -4.33
N SER A 29 -22.49 4.79 -3.68
CA SER A 29 -22.53 6.19 -3.30
C SER A 29 -22.51 6.96 -4.61
N THR A 30 -23.61 7.63 -4.92
CA THR A 30 -23.80 8.38 -6.15
C THR A 30 -22.94 9.65 -6.16
N VAL A 31 -21.67 9.52 -6.50
CA VAL A 31 -20.99 10.56 -7.28
C VAL A 31 -21.22 10.17 -8.73
N LEU A 32 -22.36 10.60 -9.25
CA LEU A 32 -22.78 10.33 -10.60
C LEU A 32 -21.90 11.09 -11.59
N GLY A 33 -21.17 10.36 -12.43
CA GLY A 33 -21.04 10.75 -13.81
C GLY A 33 -19.76 11.46 -14.22
N SER A 34 -18.57 11.09 -13.72
CA SER A 34 -17.34 11.27 -14.51
C SER A 34 -16.38 10.10 -14.27
N GLU A 35 -15.98 9.47 -15.36
CA GLU A 35 -14.86 8.53 -15.37
C GLU A 35 -13.64 9.19 -14.73
N PRO A 36 -12.82 8.43 -13.98
CA PRO A 36 -11.59 8.96 -13.42
C PRO A 36 -10.68 9.53 -14.50
N SER A 37 -10.55 10.86 -14.55
CA SER A 37 -9.75 11.56 -15.56
C SER A 37 -8.39 11.99 -15.06
N GLN A 38 -8.18 11.94 -13.74
CA GLN A 38 -6.95 12.38 -13.08
C GLN A 38 -6.37 11.27 -12.22
N VAL A 39 -5.05 11.16 -12.19
CA VAL A 39 -4.32 10.37 -11.21
C VAL A 39 -3.90 11.29 -10.08
N PHE A 40 -4.21 10.90 -8.85
CA PHE A 40 -3.76 11.55 -7.63
C PHE A 40 -2.63 10.74 -7.01
N TRP A 41 -1.60 11.45 -6.56
CA TRP A 41 -0.38 10.87 -6.00
C TRP A 41 -0.30 11.08 -4.51
N GLY A 42 -0.07 10.03 -3.77
CA GLY A 42 0.04 10.11 -2.33
C GLY A 42 0.84 8.99 -1.71
N ASP A 43 0.96 9.12 -0.40
CA ASP A 43 1.62 8.15 0.45
C ASP A 43 0.61 7.64 1.49
N THR A 44 0.43 6.33 1.57
CA THR A 44 -0.47 5.71 2.54
C THR A 44 0.23 5.23 3.80
N HIS A 45 1.57 5.40 3.90
CA HIS A 45 2.36 4.78 4.94
C HIS A 45 3.53 5.68 5.37
N LEU A 46 3.23 6.64 6.23
CA LEU A 46 4.22 7.56 6.77
C LEU A 46 4.19 7.56 8.30
N HIS A 47 5.38 7.48 8.93
CA HIS A 47 5.56 7.57 10.36
C HIS A 47 6.09 8.95 10.80
N THR A 48 5.64 9.37 11.96
CA THR A 48 5.99 10.66 12.57
C THR A 48 6.63 10.46 13.94
N SER A 49 6.86 11.54 14.68
CA SER A 49 7.30 11.45 16.08
C SER A 49 6.26 10.80 17.01
N TYR A 50 5.05 10.49 16.51
CA TYR A 50 4.04 9.74 17.26
C TYR A 50 4.25 8.23 17.12
N SER A 51 5.01 7.77 16.13
CA SER A 51 5.43 6.37 16.02
C SER A 51 6.60 6.12 16.99
N PRO A 52 6.49 5.14 17.90
CA PRO A 52 7.52 4.91 18.90
C PRO A 52 8.91 4.63 18.33
N ASP A 53 9.00 3.85 17.27
CA ASP A 53 10.26 3.54 16.61
C ASP A 53 10.86 4.77 15.92
N ALA A 54 10.09 5.53 15.15
CA ALA A 54 10.55 6.79 14.57
C ALA A 54 11.08 7.74 15.65
N PHE A 55 10.37 7.81 16.79
CA PHE A 55 10.77 8.62 17.93
C PHE A 55 12.11 8.16 18.52
N PHE A 56 12.24 6.87 18.82
CA PHE A 56 13.47 6.31 19.41
C PHE A 56 14.67 6.39 18.46
N PHE A 57 14.43 6.41 17.14
CA PHE A 57 15.46 6.65 16.12
C PHE A 57 15.71 8.14 15.84
N GLY A 58 15.22 9.02 16.70
CA GLY A 58 15.60 10.43 16.74
C GLY A 58 14.62 11.39 16.06
N ASN A 59 13.52 10.93 15.49
CA ASN A 59 12.45 11.82 15.04
C ASN A 59 11.63 12.32 16.23
N THR A 60 12.19 13.25 16.99
CA THR A 60 11.55 13.79 18.19
C THR A 60 10.71 15.06 17.95
N THR A 61 10.65 15.55 16.71
CA THR A 61 10.04 16.87 16.42
C THR A 61 9.16 16.93 15.18
N ALA A 62 9.28 15.98 14.23
CA ALA A 62 8.40 15.95 13.07
C ALA A 62 7.15 15.14 13.44
N ASP A 63 6.17 15.83 14.00
CA ASP A 63 4.86 15.34 14.39
C ASP A 63 3.90 15.23 13.17
N PRO A 64 2.68 14.71 13.33
CA PRO A 64 1.73 14.63 12.23
C PRO A 64 1.42 15.96 11.54
N ASP A 65 1.38 17.09 12.27
CA ASP A 65 1.21 18.42 11.67
C ASP A 65 2.35 18.77 10.71
N THR A 66 3.58 18.48 11.12
CA THR A 66 4.80 18.68 10.31
C THR A 66 4.75 17.81 9.05
N ALA A 67 4.34 16.55 9.17
CA ALA A 67 4.22 15.62 8.05
C ALA A 67 3.21 16.11 6.99
N TYR A 68 2.02 16.49 7.40
CA TYR A 68 1.03 17.07 6.47
C TYR A 68 1.49 18.36 5.81
N ARG A 69 2.19 19.22 6.54
CA ARG A 69 2.75 20.46 5.97
C ARG A 69 3.80 20.15 4.91
N TYR A 70 4.69 19.20 5.17
CA TYR A 70 5.70 18.77 4.19
C TYR A 70 5.04 18.20 2.94
N ALA A 71 4.10 17.27 3.07
CA ALA A 71 3.39 16.66 1.96
C ALA A 71 2.65 17.68 1.09
N LYS A 72 2.10 18.73 1.70
CA LYS A 72 1.45 19.86 1.01
C LYS A 72 2.43 20.85 0.35
N GLY A 73 3.73 20.57 0.37
CA GLY A 73 4.74 21.46 -0.21
C GLY A 73 5.10 22.65 0.66
N LEU A 74 4.76 22.67 1.95
CA LEU A 74 5.18 23.72 2.85
C LEU A 74 6.56 23.39 3.44
N PRO A 75 7.44 24.39 3.62
CA PRO A 75 8.74 24.16 4.20
C PRO A 75 8.64 23.80 5.69
N VAL A 76 9.43 22.82 6.10
CA VAL A 76 9.53 22.34 7.48
C VAL A 76 11.00 22.28 7.93
N VAL A 77 11.23 22.06 9.22
CA VAL A 77 12.57 21.86 9.78
C VAL A 77 12.81 20.37 9.96
N HIS A 78 13.85 19.85 9.32
CA HIS A 78 14.23 18.45 9.45
C HIS A 78 14.60 18.09 10.91
N PRO A 79 14.08 16.98 11.47
CA PRO A 79 14.27 16.66 12.89
C PRO A 79 15.71 16.40 13.31
N TYR A 80 16.60 15.99 12.42
CA TYR A 80 18.01 15.68 12.71
C TYR A 80 18.96 16.82 12.38
N HIS A 81 19.15 17.14 11.10
CA HIS A 81 20.14 18.15 10.68
C HIS A 81 19.66 19.60 10.77
N LYS A 82 18.41 19.81 11.17
CA LYS A 82 17.78 21.14 11.42
C LYS A 82 17.74 22.08 10.22
N ALA A 83 18.08 21.63 9.03
CA ALA A 83 17.88 22.43 7.82
C ALA A 83 16.38 22.59 7.53
N ARG A 84 16.05 23.69 6.85
CA ARG A 84 14.73 23.89 6.25
C ARG A 84 14.67 23.10 4.97
N ILE A 85 13.70 22.22 4.87
CA ILE A 85 13.48 21.33 3.72
C ILE A 85 12.05 21.48 3.21
N GLN A 86 11.82 21.02 1.98
CA GLN A 86 10.53 21.12 1.30
C GLN A 86 10.49 20.03 0.24
N ILE A 87 9.34 19.35 0.06
CA ILE A 87 9.13 18.43 -1.05
C ILE A 87 9.14 19.17 -2.39
N GLY A 88 9.74 18.59 -3.41
CA GLY A 88 9.85 19.19 -4.75
C GLY A 88 8.52 19.21 -5.51
N THR A 89 7.73 18.15 -5.37
CA THR A 89 6.37 18.04 -5.92
C THR A 89 5.41 17.64 -4.81
N PRO A 90 4.46 18.49 -4.40
CA PRO A 90 3.48 18.18 -3.36
C PRO A 90 2.72 16.89 -3.66
N LEU A 91 2.28 16.19 -2.60
CA LEU A 91 1.35 15.08 -2.69
C LEU A 91 -0.09 15.61 -2.75
N ASP A 92 -0.98 14.80 -3.31
CA ASP A 92 -2.42 15.07 -3.35
C ASP A 92 -3.12 14.52 -2.11
N PHE A 93 -2.60 13.45 -1.51
CA PHE A 93 -3.13 12.85 -0.29
C PHE A 93 -2.04 12.23 0.58
N LEU A 94 -2.36 12.02 1.87
CA LEU A 94 -1.46 11.39 2.84
C LEU A 94 -2.25 10.63 3.91
N VAL A 95 -1.76 9.44 4.28
CA VAL A 95 -2.08 8.77 5.55
C VAL A 95 -0.86 8.83 6.45
N VAL A 96 -0.97 9.50 7.60
CA VAL A 96 -0.02 9.31 8.69
C VAL A 96 -0.43 8.03 9.41
N ALA A 97 0.45 7.02 9.36
CA ALA A 97 0.18 5.65 9.79
C ALA A 97 1.07 5.26 10.99
N ASP A 98 1.14 6.13 11.99
CA ASP A 98 1.91 5.84 13.19
C ASP A 98 1.44 4.53 13.84
N HIS A 99 2.37 3.72 14.36
CA HIS A 99 2.08 2.45 15.03
C HIS A 99 1.07 2.64 16.18
N ALA A 100 0.01 1.83 16.20
CA ALA A 100 -1.01 1.87 17.26
C ALA A 100 -0.43 1.51 18.64
N GLU A 101 0.61 0.69 18.65
CA GLU A 101 1.35 0.24 19.82
C GLU A 101 2.11 1.41 20.45
N MET A 102 1.56 1.96 21.55
CA MET A 102 2.09 3.15 22.24
C MET A 102 2.14 4.43 21.37
N MET A 103 1.22 4.59 20.42
CA MET A 103 1.10 5.80 19.58
C MET A 103 1.25 7.07 20.42
N GLY A 104 2.19 7.95 20.05
CA GLY A 104 2.44 9.25 20.67
C GLY A 104 2.98 9.23 22.10
N VAL A 105 3.01 8.08 22.78
CA VAL A 105 3.40 7.98 24.20
C VAL A 105 4.84 8.46 24.44
N PRO A 106 5.88 8.03 23.69
CA PRO A 106 7.25 8.56 23.87
C PRO A 106 7.33 10.07 23.67
N PHE A 107 6.60 10.60 22.70
CA PHE A 107 6.52 12.03 22.43
C PHE A 107 5.88 12.80 23.59
N GLN A 108 4.77 12.31 24.14
CA GLN A 108 4.11 12.90 25.30
C GLN A 108 4.99 12.85 26.55
N ILE A 109 5.71 11.75 26.79
CA ILE A 109 6.69 11.64 27.87
C ILE A 109 7.75 12.74 27.76
N MET A 110 8.32 12.94 26.56
CA MET A 110 9.32 13.97 26.33
C MET A 110 8.79 15.39 26.55
N ARG A 111 7.54 15.64 26.19
CA ARG A 111 6.87 16.94 26.42
C ARG A 111 6.48 17.17 27.87
N GLY A 112 6.61 16.14 28.73
CA GLY A 112 6.26 16.23 30.13
C GLY A 112 4.75 16.20 30.40
N ASP A 113 3.97 15.54 29.50
CA ASP A 113 2.55 15.33 29.73
C ASP A 113 2.33 14.60 31.05
N GLU A 114 1.48 15.16 31.91
CA GLU A 114 1.32 14.65 33.28
C GLU A 114 0.71 13.25 33.33
N GLN A 115 -0.11 12.89 32.36
CA GLN A 115 -0.81 11.62 32.31
C GLN A 115 0.16 10.45 32.10
N VAL A 116 1.16 10.63 31.22
CA VAL A 116 2.16 9.59 30.89
C VAL A 116 3.46 9.75 31.67
N ALA A 117 3.98 10.97 31.84
CA ALA A 117 5.27 11.21 32.48
C ALA A 117 5.31 10.88 33.98
N LYS A 118 4.16 10.85 34.67
CA LYS A 118 4.06 10.50 36.10
C LYS A 118 3.99 9.00 36.38
N THR A 119 3.70 8.16 35.36
CA THR A 119 3.66 6.71 35.51
C THR A 119 5.04 6.13 35.88
N ALA A 120 5.12 4.89 36.34
CA ALA A 120 6.39 4.24 36.67
C ALA A 120 7.22 4.01 35.37
N SER A 121 6.56 3.49 34.32
CA SER A 121 7.18 3.24 33.01
C SER A 121 7.55 4.55 32.31
N GLY A 122 6.70 5.58 32.39
CA GLY A 122 6.97 6.91 31.82
C GLY A 122 8.21 7.56 32.41
N LYS A 123 8.37 7.55 33.76
CA LYS A 123 9.58 8.04 34.42
C LYS A 123 10.84 7.29 34.03
N ARG A 124 10.73 5.95 33.88
CA ARG A 124 11.84 5.12 33.46
C ARG A 124 12.25 5.41 32.01
N LEU A 125 11.30 5.45 31.08
CA LEU A 125 11.55 5.79 29.68
C LEU A 125 12.09 7.21 29.53
N ALA A 126 11.55 8.20 30.24
CA ALA A 126 12.07 9.58 30.25
C ALA A 126 13.55 9.62 30.67
N LYS A 127 13.94 8.82 31.68
CA LYS A 127 15.34 8.72 32.11
C LYS A 127 16.21 8.10 31.03
N MET A 128 15.78 7.00 30.39
CA MET A 128 16.53 6.36 29.30
C MET A 128 16.72 7.29 28.11
N MET A 129 15.67 8.00 27.69
CA MET A 129 15.77 8.99 26.61
C MET A 129 16.72 10.14 26.97
N GLY A 130 16.67 10.63 28.20
CA GLY A 130 17.53 11.71 28.70
C GLY A 130 19.01 11.30 28.88
N SER A 131 19.31 10.02 29.04
CA SER A 131 20.67 9.49 29.16
C SER A 131 21.29 9.05 27.82
N GLY A 132 20.56 9.20 26.69
CA GLY A 132 21.02 8.76 25.37
C GLY A 132 20.84 7.26 25.12
N GLU A 133 20.05 6.57 25.92
CA GLU A 133 19.75 5.13 25.80
C GLU A 133 18.52 4.85 24.92
N GLY A 134 18.27 5.69 23.88
CA GLY A 134 17.12 5.55 22.98
C GLY A 134 17.08 4.20 22.26
N GLN A 135 18.23 3.68 21.82
CA GLN A 135 18.31 2.37 21.20
C GLN A 135 17.95 1.23 22.16
N VAL A 136 18.35 1.33 23.44
CA VAL A 136 17.98 0.33 24.46
C VAL A 136 16.46 0.39 24.72
N ALA A 137 15.90 1.59 24.78
CA ALA A 137 14.45 1.78 24.92
C ALA A 137 13.68 1.20 23.74
N PHE A 138 14.18 1.36 22.51
CA PHE A 138 13.61 0.75 21.31
C PHE A 138 13.67 -0.78 21.34
N THR A 139 14.82 -1.36 21.67
CA THR A 139 14.96 -2.83 21.77
C THR A 139 13.99 -3.42 22.80
N GLU A 140 13.82 -2.73 23.93
CA GLU A 140 12.83 -3.14 24.93
C GLU A 140 11.40 -3.03 24.39
N PHE A 141 11.07 -1.96 23.67
CA PHE A 141 9.77 -1.77 23.04
C PHE A 141 9.47 -2.87 22.01
N LEU A 142 10.42 -3.17 21.13
CA LEU A 142 10.30 -4.25 20.14
C LEU A 142 10.08 -5.62 20.82
N GLY A 143 10.83 -5.91 21.88
CA GLY A 143 10.64 -7.13 22.67
C GLY A 143 9.25 -7.23 23.28
N ARG A 144 8.63 -6.10 23.64
CA ARG A 144 7.26 -6.05 24.17
C ARG A 144 6.21 -6.31 23.10
N ILE A 145 6.41 -5.80 21.88
CA ILE A 145 5.54 -6.12 20.73
C ILE A 145 5.63 -7.63 20.45
N ASN A 146 6.83 -8.16 20.27
CA ASN A 146 7.05 -9.57 19.92
C ASN A 146 6.51 -10.55 21.00
N SER A 147 6.45 -10.12 22.25
CA SER A 147 5.92 -10.93 23.37
C SER A 147 4.48 -10.60 23.75
N ASN A 148 3.83 -9.69 23.02
CA ASN A 148 2.50 -9.14 23.34
C ASN A 148 2.38 -8.73 24.84
N SER A 149 3.36 -7.98 25.34
CA SER A 149 3.48 -7.57 26.75
C SER A 149 3.58 -6.05 26.89
N PRO A 150 2.48 -5.30 26.72
CA PRO A 150 2.49 -3.84 26.79
C PRO A 150 2.95 -3.32 28.17
N TYR A 151 3.35 -2.05 28.23
CA TYR A 151 3.47 -1.33 29.51
C TYR A 151 2.06 -1.02 30.00
N GLU A 152 1.56 -1.78 30.98
CA GLU A 152 0.19 -1.68 31.46
C GLU A 152 -0.19 -0.26 31.92
N ASP A 153 0.74 0.47 32.55
CA ASP A 153 0.54 1.82 33.03
C ASP A 153 0.62 2.91 31.94
N LEU A 154 1.02 2.54 30.72
CA LEU A 154 1.06 3.40 29.53
C LEU A 154 0.08 2.97 28.43
N ASN A 155 -0.44 1.75 28.46
CA ASN A 155 -1.40 1.22 27.49
C ASN A 155 -2.85 1.27 28.00
N THR A 156 -3.18 2.28 28.78
CA THR A 156 -4.55 2.46 29.29
C THR A 156 -5.46 3.04 28.22
N GLU A 157 -6.76 2.72 28.31
CA GLU A 157 -7.76 3.27 27.36
C GLU A 157 -7.76 4.79 27.36
N GLU A 158 -7.56 5.42 28.52
CA GLU A 158 -7.54 6.87 28.66
C GLU A 158 -6.37 7.50 27.87
N ILE A 159 -5.16 6.95 27.99
CA ILE A 159 -3.98 7.41 27.24
C ILE A 159 -4.18 7.18 25.75
N ARG A 160 -4.56 5.97 25.33
CA ARG A 160 -4.81 5.64 23.92
C ARG A 160 -5.85 6.59 23.30
N LYS A 161 -6.94 6.86 24.01
CA LYS A 161 -8.00 7.76 23.56
C LYS A 161 -7.54 9.22 23.46
N SER A 162 -6.72 9.68 24.41
CA SER A 162 -6.17 11.04 24.39
C SER A 162 -5.31 11.27 23.15
N VAL A 163 -4.35 10.36 22.90
CA VAL A 163 -3.47 10.45 21.72
C VAL A 163 -4.26 10.33 20.42
N TRP A 164 -5.19 9.37 20.34
CA TRP A 164 -6.02 9.20 19.17
C TRP A 164 -6.84 10.46 18.84
N SER A 165 -7.42 11.08 19.87
CA SER A 165 -8.16 12.32 19.69
C SER A 165 -7.30 13.46 19.17
N GLU A 166 -6.04 13.55 19.60
CA GLU A 166 -5.07 14.53 19.10
C GLU A 166 -4.71 14.25 17.64
N THR A 167 -4.40 12.99 17.29
CA THR A 167 -4.10 12.54 15.92
C THR A 167 -5.25 12.86 14.97
N VAL A 168 -6.48 12.51 15.34
CA VAL A 168 -7.69 12.82 14.57
C VAL A 168 -7.84 14.33 14.37
N ALA A 169 -7.69 15.14 15.43
CA ALA A 169 -7.81 16.58 15.34
C ALA A 169 -6.74 17.22 14.44
N ILE A 170 -5.52 16.69 14.45
CA ILE A 170 -4.46 17.14 13.54
C ILE A 170 -4.84 16.79 12.09
N THR A 171 -5.21 15.56 11.83
CA THR A 171 -5.57 15.07 10.48
C THR A 171 -6.74 15.90 9.90
N GLU A 172 -7.79 16.16 10.68
CA GLU A 172 -8.94 16.97 10.24
C GLU A 172 -8.55 18.39 9.81
N ARG A 173 -7.61 19.03 10.52
CA ARG A 173 -7.15 20.38 10.16
C ARG A 173 -6.48 20.45 8.79
N HIS A 174 -5.94 19.35 8.31
CA HIS A 174 -5.21 19.30 7.04
C HIS A 174 -6.06 18.84 5.86
N ASN A 175 -7.26 18.29 6.10
CA ASN A 175 -8.15 17.86 5.04
C ASN A 175 -8.83 19.06 4.36
N VAL A 176 -8.52 19.27 3.10
CA VAL A 176 -9.09 20.33 2.25
C VAL A 176 -9.63 19.66 0.98
N PRO A 177 -10.92 19.26 0.96
CA PRO A 177 -11.51 18.57 -0.17
C PRO A 177 -11.26 19.31 -1.50
N GLY A 178 -10.85 18.58 -2.52
CA GLY A 178 -10.47 19.11 -3.83
C GLY A 178 -9.04 19.63 -3.95
N GLU A 179 -8.32 19.84 -2.83
CA GLU A 179 -6.94 20.33 -2.83
C GLU A 179 -5.95 19.31 -2.24
N PHE A 180 -6.22 18.85 -1.04
CA PHE A 180 -5.39 17.87 -0.34
C PHE A 180 -6.24 17.00 0.58
N THR A 181 -6.14 15.69 0.42
CA THR A 181 -6.84 14.73 1.26
C THR A 181 -5.91 14.15 2.34
N SER A 182 -6.25 14.36 3.61
CA SER A 182 -5.63 13.66 4.73
C SER A 182 -6.58 12.58 5.23
N PHE A 183 -6.15 11.31 5.24
CA PHE A 183 -6.93 10.23 5.81
C PHE A 183 -6.60 10.02 7.29
N ILE A 184 -7.60 9.66 8.08
CA ILE A 184 -7.40 9.23 9.47
C ILE A 184 -7.01 7.76 9.43
N GLY A 185 -5.81 7.44 9.93
CA GLY A 185 -5.26 6.08 9.86
C GLY A 185 -4.25 5.79 10.95
N TRP A 186 -3.79 4.56 10.99
CA TRP A 186 -2.76 4.04 11.89
C TRP A 186 -2.16 2.76 11.31
N GLU A 187 -1.08 2.27 11.90
CA GLU A 187 -0.55 0.96 11.59
C GLU A 187 -0.81 -0.03 12.72
N TRP A 188 -1.34 -1.20 12.37
CA TRP A 188 -1.42 -2.37 13.21
C TRP A 188 -0.16 -3.23 13.00
N THR A 189 0.64 -3.42 14.06
CA THR A 189 2.03 -3.89 13.98
C THR A 189 2.17 -5.29 14.55
N SER A 190 1.64 -6.28 13.85
CA SER A 190 1.81 -7.68 14.25
C SER A 190 3.15 -8.24 13.78
N THR A 191 3.93 -8.82 14.69
CA THR A 191 5.26 -9.40 14.42
C THR A 191 5.41 -10.79 15.06
N PRO A 192 4.59 -11.78 14.70
CA PRO A 192 4.66 -13.11 15.30
C PRO A 192 6.01 -13.77 14.99
N GLY A 193 6.78 -14.05 16.06
CA GLY A 193 8.13 -14.61 15.93
C GLY A 193 9.11 -13.71 15.15
N GLY A 194 8.96 -12.38 15.23
CA GLY A 194 9.81 -11.42 14.52
C GLY A 194 9.48 -11.21 13.04
N LYS A 195 8.42 -11.83 12.54
CA LYS A 195 8.01 -11.80 11.13
C LYS A 195 6.97 -10.73 10.88
N ASN A 196 7.15 -9.95 9.82
CA ASN A 196 6.27 -8.81 9.52
C ASN A 196 4.88 -9.25 9.03
N LEU A 197 3.85 -8.90 9.80
CA LEU A 197 2.44 -9.05 9.39
C LEU A 197 1.67 -7.73 9.50
N HIS A 198 2.33 -6.62 9.34
CA HIS A 198 1.78 -5.27 9.54
C HIS A 198 0.70 -4.91 8.53
N ARG A 199 -0.23 -4.03 8.94
CA ARG A 199 -1.25 -3.40 8.08
C ARG A 199 -1.38 -1.93 8.41
N VAL A 200 -1.32 -1.08 7.38
CA VAL A 200 -1.85 0.27 7.49
C VAL A 200 -3.37 0.20 7.43
N VAL A 201 -4.05 0.78 8.41
CA VAL A 201 -5.52 0.86 8.46
C VAL A 201 -5.94 2.32 8.38
N PHE A 202 -6.89 2.65 7.51
CA PHE A 202 -7.41 4.00 7.41
C PHE A 202 -8.90 4.03 7.07
N THR A 203 -9.52 5.18 7.30
CA THR A 203 -10.95 5.42 7.11
C THR A 203 -11.22 6.69 6.29
N PRO A 204 -12.22 6.69 5.40
CA PRO A 204 -12.63 7.91 4.68
C PRO A 204 -13.50 8.83 5.54
N GLN A 205 -14.02 8.37 6.68
CA GLN A 205 -14.88 9.16 7.54
C GLN A 205 -14.09 10.23 8.30
N GLY A 206 -14.82 11.25 8.75
CA GLY A 206 -14.28 12.37 9.50
C GLY A 206 -14.14 12.09 11.00
N GLY A 207 -13.63 13.10 11.72
CA GLY A 207 -13.30 12.99 13.14
C GLY A 207 -14.48 12.67 14.06
N ASP A 208 -15.69 13.03 13.67
CA ASP A 208 -16.93 12.70 14.42
C ASP A 208 -17.23 11.20 14.45
N VAL A 209 -16.82 10.47 13.41
CA VAL A 209 -16.90 9.00 13.35
C VAL A 209 -15.67 8.38 13.99
N ALA A 210 -14.47 8.88 13.66
CA ALA A 210 -13.22 8.37 14.19
C ALA A 210 -13.10 8.50 15.73
N ALA A 211 -13.75 9.47 16.34
CA ALA A 211 -13.83 9.63 17.79
C ALA A 211 -14.61 8.52 18.52
N LYS A 212 -15.34 7.66 17.79
CA LYS A 212 -16.13 6.58 18.38
C LYS A 212 -15.36 5.29 18.62
N PHE A 213 -14.12 5.20 18.18
CA PHE A 213 -13.24 4.05 18.36
C PHE A 213 -11.82 4.48 18.73
N ILE A 214 -11.03 3.52 19.14
CA ILE A 214 -9.58 3.64 19.37
C ILE A 214 -8.91 2.65 18.42
N PRO A 215 -7.75 2.97 17.82
CA PRO A 215 -7.00 2.06 16.96
C PRO A 215 -6.81 0.67 17.59
N TYR A 216 -7.10 -0.38 16.82
CA TYR A 216 -6.75 -1.74 17.20
C TYR A 216 -5.26 -1.94 17.04
N SER A 217 -4.63 -2.56 18.02
CA SER A 217 -3.19 -2.77 18.08
C SER A 217 -2.84 -4.25 18.16
N SER A 218 -1.60 -4.61 17.91
CA SER A 218 -1.13 -5.99 18.13
C SER A 218 -1.15 -6.39 19.60
N PHE A 219 -1.19 -5.44 20.53
CA PHE A 219 -1.44 -5.72 21.95
C PHE A 219 -2.87 -6.19 22.24
N ASP A 220 -3.82 -5.89 21.36
CA ASP A 220 -5.18 -6.42 21.43
C ASP A 220 -5.25 -7.84 20.83
N SER A 221 -4.61 -8.09 19.68
CA SER A 221 -4.29 -9.40 19.07
C SER A 221 -3.27 -9.26 17.96
N ASP A 222 -2.44 -10.28 17.75
CA ASP A 222 -1.43 -10.38 16.69
C ASP A 222 -1.94 -11.16 15.44
N LYS A 223 -3.23 -11.55 15.42
CA LYS A 223 -3.86 -12.31 14.33
C LYS A 223 -4.60 -11.38 13.36
N PRO A 224 -4.38 -11.48 12.05
CA PRO A 224 -5.12 -10.70 11.05
C PRO A 224 -6.64 -10.93 11.11
N GLU A 225 -7.09 -12.14 11.40
CA GLU A 225 -8.51 -12.49 11.49
C GLU A 225 -9.20 -11.69 12.60
N ASP A 226 -8.55 -11.51 13.75
CA ASP A 226 -9.08 -10.73 14.87
C ASP A 226 -9.13 -9.24 14.53
N LEU A 227 -8.14 -8.74 13.75
CA LEU A 227 -8.21 -7.38 13.19
C LEU A 227 -9.44 -7.22 12.29
N TRP A 228 -9.68 -8.16 11.35
CA TRP A 228 -10.84 -8.07 10.46
C TRP A 228 -12.17 -8.14 11.20
N ASP A 229 -12.27 -8.97 12.24
CA ASP A 229 -13.45 -9.04 13.10
C ASP A 229 -13.67 -7.75 13.88
N TRP A 230 -12.57 -7.12 14.35
CA TRP A 230 -12.65 -5.79 14.96
C TRP A 230 -13.10 -4.73 13.96
N LEU A 231 -12.56 -4.72 12.74
CA LEU A 231 -12.99 -3.81 11.67
C LEU A 231 -14.48 -3.98 11.38
N ALA A 232 -14.97 -5.22 11.28
CA ALA A 232 -16.39 -5.51 11.04
C ALA A 232 -17.29 -5.00 12.17
N SER A 233 -16.93 -5.30 13.42
CA SER A 233 -17.71 -4.91 14.59
C SER A 233 -17.71 -3.39 14.80
N THR A 234 -16.55 -2.76 14.60
CA THR A 234 -16.38 -1.31 14.74
C THR A 234 -17.12 -0.56 13.63
N SER A 235 -17.10 -1.07 12.39
CA SER A 235 -17.91 -0.53 11.29
C SER A 235 -19.40 -0.54 11.64
N ALA A 236 -19.90 -1.66 12.16
CA ALA A 236 -21.30 -1.79 12.53
C ALA A 236 -21.73 -0.84 13.67
N GLN A 237 -20.82 -0.55 14.61
CA GLN A 237 -21.11 0.28 15.78
C GLN A 237 -20.93 1.78 15.53
N SER A 238 -19.89 2.16 14.78
CA SER A 238 -19.49 3.56 14.59
C SER A 238 -20.02 4.17 13.30
N GLY A 239 -20.29 3.34 12.27
CA GLY A 239 -20.53 3.76 10.91
C GLY A 239 -19.25 4.07 10.12
N ALA A 240 -18.07 3.69 10.65
CA ALA A 240 -16.82 3.80 9.93
C ALA A 240 -16.71 2.72 8.83
N GLU A 241 -16.06 3.06 7.74
CA GLU A 241 -15.54 2.13 6.75
C GLU A 241 -14.03 2.08 6.88
N PHE A 242 -13.42 0.95 6.56
CA PHE A 242 -11.97 0.77 6.66
C PHE A 242 -11.40 0.06 5.45
N LEU A 243 -10.14 0.34 5.18
CA LEU A 243 -9.24 -0.50 4.41
C LEU A 243 -8.03 -0.82 5.29
N ALA A 244 -7.52 -2.06 5.15
CA ALA A 244 -6.27 -2.51 5.74
C ALA A 244 -5.31 -2.87 4.59
N ILE A 245 -4.09 -2.33 4.64
CA ILE A 245 -3.09 -2.49 3.58
C ILE A 245 -1.93 -3.31 4.12
N PRO A 246 -1.83 -4.61 3.78
CA PRO A 246 -0.65 -5.41 4.11
C PRO A 246 0.57 -4.87 3.37
N HIS A 247 1.72 -4.88 4.06
CA HIS A 247 2.97 -4.38 3.52
C HIS A 247 4.17 -5.19 4.01
N ASN A 248 5.30 -5.06 3.33
CA ASN A 248 6.53 -5.81 3.58
C ASN A 248 6.32 -7.33 3.67
N PRO A 249 5.61 -7.96 2.74
CA PRO A 249 5.57 -9.42 2.71
C PRO A 249 6.96 -10.02 2.53
N ASN A 250 7.89 -9.33 1.84
CA ASN A 250 9.30 -9.73 1.63
C ASN A 250 10.08 -10.03 2.93
N ILE A 251 9.59 -9.61 4.07
CA ILE A 251 10.15 -9.92 5.40
C ILE A 251 9.13 -10.58 6.33
N SER A 252 8.12 -11.22 5.76
CA SER A 252 7.09 -11.94 6.52
C SER A 252 7.42 -13.41 6.79
N GLY A 253 8.47 -13.94 6.16
CA GLY A 253 8.81 -15.37 6.22
C GLY A 253 7.66 -16.25 5.72
N GLY A 254 6.99 -15.81 4.65
CA GLY A 254 5.89 -16.51 4.00
C GLY A 254 4.52 -16.38 4.67
N LEU A 255 4.43 -15.68 5.81
CA LEU A 255 3.18 -15.58 6.57
C LEU A 255 2.17 -14.64 5.94
N MET A 256 2.61 -13.60 5.22
CA MET A 256 1.71 -12.59 4.67
C MET A 256 0.71 -13.17 3.68
N PHE A 257 1.17 -14.04 2.78
CA PHE A 257 0.35 -14.66 1.74
C PHE A 257 0.41 -16.19 1.83
N ASN A 258 0.11 -16.71 3.03
CA ASN A 258 0.12 -18.14 3.31
C ASN A 258 -1.10 -18.85 2.71
N ASP A 259 -1.05 -20.17 2.57
CA ASP A 259 -2.17 -21.05 2.19
C ASP A 259 -2.97 -21.58 3.40
N VAL A 260 -2.55 -21.17 4.60
CA VAL A 260 -3.22 -21.46 5.88
C VAL A 260 -3.50 -20.16 6.65
N ASP A 261 -4.47 -20.21 7.56
CA ASP A 261 -4.78 -19.13 8.49
C ASP A 261 -3.74 -19.07 9.65
N SER A 262 -3.92 -18.11 10.57
CA SER A 262 -3.02 -17.92 11.73
C SER A 262 -2.98 -19.12 12.70
N GLU A 263 -3.89 -20.06 12.59
CA GLU A 263 -3.92 -21.30 13.38
C GLU A 263 -3.43 -22.53 12.60
N GLY A 264 -2.91 -22.34 11.38
CA GLY A 264 -2.41 -23.43 10.51
C GLY A 264 -3.50 -24.23 9.84
N ARG A 265 -4.73 -23.74 9.78
CA ARG A 265 -5.84 -24.40 9.08
C ARG A 265 -5.89 -23.93 7.62
N PRO A 266 -6.23 -24.81 6.65
CA PRO A 266 -6.38 -24.40 5.25
C PRO A 266 -7.37 -23.24 5.09
N ILE A 267 -7.05 -22.31 4.20
CA ILE A 267 -7.90 -21.16 3.89
C ILE A 267 -9.27 -21.64 3.37
N THR A 268 -10.32 -21.05 3.92
CA THR A 268 -11.72 -21.29 3.52
C THR A 268 -12.23 -20.19 2.60
N ALA A 269 -13.35 -20.44 1.91
CA ALA A 269 -14.02 -19.41 1.13
C ALA A 269 -14.48 -18.20 1.98
N GLU A 270 -14.82 -18.42 3.24
CA GLU A 270 -15.20 -17.35 4.17
C GLU A 270 -14.01 -16.47 4.52
N TYR A 271 -12.88 -17.07 4.89
CA TYR A 271 -11.61 -16.37 5.11
C TYR A 271 -11.23 -15.53 3.88
N ALA A 272 -11.24 -16.16 2.68
CA ALA A 272 -10.88 -15.47 1.45
C ALA A 272 -11.75 -14.23 1.19
N ARG A 273 -13.07 -14.34 1.37
CA ARG A 273 -13.98 -13.19 1.21
C ARG A 273 -13.78 -12.13 2.28
N MET A 274 -13.51 -12.54 3.53
CA MET A 274 -13.25 -11.61 4.64
C MET A 274 -11.98 -10.81 4.36
N ARG A 275 -10.90 -11.50 3.97
CA ARG A 275 -9.64 -10.84 3.60
C ARG A 275 -9.82 -9.84 2.48
N MET A 276 -10.44 -10.23 1.36
CA MET A 276 -10.65 -9.34 0.22
C MET A 276 -11.58 -8.16 0.52
N ARG A 277 -12.43 -8.28 1.52
CA ARG A 277 -13.26 -7.16 1.98
C ARG A 277 -12.42 -6.04 2.61
N TRP A 278 -11.42 -6.41 3.42
CA TRP A 278 -10.63 -5.47 4.21
C TRP A 278 -9.28 -5.15 3.58
N GLU A 279 -8.71 -6.08 2.82
CA GLU A 279 -7.39 -5.96 2.17
C GLU A 279 -7.50 -6.01 0.63
N PRO A 280 -8.27 -5.08 -0.01
CA PRO A 280 -8.42 -5.07 -1.47
C PRO A 280 -7.15 -4.60 -2.19
N VAL A 281 -6.21 -3.98 -1.50
CA VAL A 281 -4.91 -3.54 -2.02
C VAL A 281 -3.79 -3.95 -1.07
N MET A 282 -2.58 -4.08 -1.61
CA MET A 282 -1.36 -4.30 -0.85
C MET A 282 -0.28 -3.30 -1.29
N GLU A 283 0.67 -3.03 -0.41
CA GLU A 283 1.84 -2.22 -0.69
C GLU A 283 2.96 -3.11 -1.24
N VAL A 284 3.29 -2.92 -2.52
CA VAL A 284 4.25 -3.77 -3.22
C VAL A 284 5.67 -3.21 -3.18
N THR A 285 5.83 -1.91 -2.92
CA THR A 285 7.14 -1.27 -2.84
C THR A 285 7.14 -0.16 -1.80
N GLN A 286 8.23 -0.07 -1.07
CA GLN A 286 8.52 0.96 -0.08
C GLN A 286 10.04 0.97 0.22
N ILE A 287 10.46 1.81 1.16
CA ILE A 287 11.87 2.01 1.49
C ILE A 287 12.61 0.72 1.91
N LYS A 288 11.91 -0.29 2.47
CA LYS A 288 12.46 -1.62 2.76
C LYS A 288 12.33 -2.59 1.56
N GLY A 289 12.46 -2.06 0.35
CA GLY A 289 12.61 -2.79 -0.89
C GLY A 289 11.32 -3.18 -1.58
N ASP A 290 11.50 -3.87 -2.69
CA ASP A 290 10.45 -4.43 -3.52
C ASP A 290 9.85 -5.70 -2.89
N SER A 291 8.55 -5.84 -3.04
CA SER A 291 7.76 -7.03 -2.66
C SER A 291 6.98 -7.60 -3.85
N GLU A 292 7.33 -7.25 -5.09
CA GLU A 292 6.65 -7.76 -6.27
C GLU A 292 7.05 -9.21 -6.53
N THR A 293 8.35 -9.46 -6.68
CA THR A 293 8.91 -10.80 -6.91
C THR A 293 10.40 -10.88 -6.50
N ASP A 294 11.00 -12.05 -6.68
CA ASP A 294 12.42 -12.33 -6.45
C ASP A 294 12.94 -13.29 -7.55
N PRO A 295 14.22 -13.22 -7.96
CA PRO A 295 14.79 -14.13 -8.97
C PRO A 295 14.61 -15.62 -8.69
N ILE A 296 14.44 -16.02 -7.43
CA ILE A 296 14.15 -17.42 -7.06
C ILE A 296 12.75 -17.83 -7.52
N LEU A 297 11.80 -16.91 -7.53
CA LEU A 297 10.39 -17.14 -7.87
C LEU A 297 10.09 -16.80 -9.34
N SER A 298 10.76 -15.79 -9.90
CA SER A 298 10.62 -15.34 -11.28
C SER A 298 11.97 -15.39 -12.03
N PRO A 299 12.55 -16.56 -12.26
CA PRO A 299 13.91 -16.70 -12.82
C PRO A 299 14.05 -16.25 -14.27
N ASN A 300 12.93 -16.06 -14.98
CA ASN A 300 12.88 -15.63 -16.37
C ASN A 300 12.58 -14.12 -16.53
N ASP A 301 12.47 -13.39 -15.41
CA ASP A 301 12.27 -11.94 -15.41
C ASP A 301 13.62 -11.24 -15.18
N GLU A 302 14.08 -10.45 -16.17
CA GLU A 302 15.33 -9.70 -16.06
C GLU A 302 15.31 -8.61 -14.98
N PHE A 303 14.11 -8.18 -14.54
CA PHE A 303 13.92 -7.16 -13.50
C PHE A 303 13.56 -7.72 -12.12
N ALA A 304 13.48 -9.04 -11.96
CA ALA A 304 13.13 -9.67 -10.68
C ALA A 304 14.07 -9.32 -9.51
N ALA A 305 15.28 -8.83 -9.80
CA ALA A 305 16.26 -8.40 -8.80
C ALA A 305 16.20 -6.88 -8.49
N PHE A 306 15.08 -6.21 -8.81
CA PHE A 306 14.94 -4.78 -8.57
C PHE A 306 14.84 -4.48 -7.06
N GLU A 307 15.77 -3.68 -6.55
CA GLU A 307 15.82 -3.15 -5.16
C GLU A 307 15.44 -4.14 -4.04
N PRO A 308 16.08 -5.33 -3.95
CA PRO A 308 15.75 -6.31 -2.91
C PRO A 308 16.21 -5.84 -1.55
N PHE A 309 15.39 -6.04 -0.51
CA PHE A 309 15.79 -5.83 0.88
C PHE A 309 16.14 -7.16 1.53
N MET A 310 17.42 -7.37 1.83
CA MET A 310 17.99 -8.66 2.23
C MET A 310 18.37 -8.72 3.72
N HIS A 311 17.62 -8.01 4.60
CA HIS A 311 17.84 -8.02 6.03
C HIS A 311 16.69 -8.67 6.79
N VAL A 312 17.02 -9.44 7.82
CA VAL A 312 16.05 -9.95 8.80
C VAL A 312 15.86 -8.92 9.89
N LEU A 313 14.62 -8.61 10.26
CA LEU A 313 14.27 -7.67 11.32
C LEU A 313 13.90 -8.36 12.64
N ASP A 314 14.06 -9.68 12.75
CA ASP A 314 13.89 -10.42 14.00
C ASP A 314 14.87 -9.89 15.07
N SER A 315 14.36 -9.67 16.26
CA SER A 315 15.16 -9.12 17.37
C SER A 315 16.33 -10.02 17.80
N GLU A 316 16.25 -11.35 17.56
CA GLU A 316 17.31 -12.30 17.87
C GLU A 316 18.39 -12.33 16.77
N ASP A 317 17.99 -12.09 15.52
CA ASP A 317 18.85 -12.14 14.34
C ASP A 317 19.28 -10.76 13.84
N LEU A 318 18.75 -9.70 14.40
CA LEU A 318 19.06 -8.34 14.00
C LEU A 318 20.56 -8.04 14.18
N GLY A 319 21.22 -7.73 13.05
CA GLY A 319 22.66 -7.50 13.02
C GLY A 319 23.52 -8.77 12.97
N SER A 320 22.93 -9.97 12.96
CA SER A 320 23.66 -11.25 12.81
C SER A 320 24.24 -11.44 11.41
N GLY A 321 23.70 -10.73 10.39
CA GLY A 321 23.99 -10.95 8.98
C GLY A 321 23.20 -12.12 8.38
N ALA A 322 22.21 -12.64 9.11
CA ALA A 322 21.25 -13.59 8.58
C ALA A 322 20.47 -12.97 7.43
N LYS A 323 20.20 -13.76 6.39
CA LYS A 323 19.35 -13.35 5.27
C LYS A 323 17.95 -13.91 5.45
N PRO A 324 16.90 -13.22 4.96
CA PRO A 324 15.55 -13.78 4.98
C PRO A 324 15.50 -15.08 4.17
N GLU A 325 14.75 -16.05 4.67
CA GLU A 325 14.38 -17.24 3.90
C GLU A 325 13.14 -16.88 3.07
N LEU A 326 13.33 -16.72 1.76
CA LEU A 326 12.31 -16.23 0.85
C LEU A 326 11.47 -17.38 0.30
N GLY A 327 10.15 -17.16 0.17
CA GLY A 327 9.23 -18.14 -0.37
C GLY A 327 7.99 -17.52 -1.03
N PRO A 328 7.11 -18.35 -1.62
CA PRO A 328 5.94 -17.88 -2.36
C PRO A 328 4.95 -17.03 -1.54
N GLY A 329 5.02 -17.06 -0.21
CA GLY A 329 4.19 -16.24 0.66
C GLY A 329 4.74 -14.83 0.93
N ASP A 330 5.91 -14.51 0.36
CA ASP A 330 6.62 -13.25 0.62
C ASP A 330 6.48 -12.22 -0.51
N PHE A 331 5.85 -12.57 -1.65
CA PHE A 331 5.81 -11.69 -2.82
C PHE A 331 4.46 -11.67 -3.51
N ALA A 332 4.13 -10.52 -4.11
CA ALA A 332 2.84 -10.24 -4.73
C ALA A 332 2.51 -11.18 -5.90
N ARG A 333 3.43 -11.40 -6.84
CA ARG A 333 3.18 -12.23 -8.02
C ARG A 333 2.86 -13.67 -7.65
N SER A 334 3.67 -14.26 -6.78
CA SER A 334 3.42 -15.62 -6.28
C SER A 334 2.15 -15.71 -5.43
N ALA A 335 1.79 -14.64 -4.70
CA ALA A 335 0.53 -14.57 -3.98
C ALA A 335 -0.69 -14.53 -4.91
N LEU A 336 -0.62 -13.77 -6.03
CA LEU A 336 -1.68 -13.77 -7.05
C LEU A 336 -1.89 -15.17 -7.63
N GLY A 337 -0.80 -15.86 -7.98
CA GLY A 337 -0.85 -17.26 -8.45
C GLY A 337 -1.44 -18.21 -7.41
N ARG A 338 -1.00 -18.11 -6.15
CA ARG A 338 -1.56 -18.89 -5.02
C ARG A 338 -3.04 -18.57 -4.80
N GLY A 339 -3.45 -17.33 -5.00
CA GLY A 339 -4.86 -16.93 -4.95
C GLY A 339 -5.73 -17.67 -5.96
N LEU A 340 -5.25 -17.86 -7.19
CA LEU A 340 -5.93 -18.67 -8.21
C LEU A 340 -6.01 -20.15 -7.79
N GLU A 341 -4.92 -20.74 -7.23
CA GLU A 341 -4.91 -22.11 -6.71
C GLU A 341 -5.94 -22.29 -5.58
N ILE A 342 -5.99 -21.36 -4.62
CA ILE A 342 -6.96 -21.40 -3.52
C ILE A 342 -8.39 -21.27 -4.07
N GLU A 343 -8.63 -20.32 -4.99
CA GLU A 343 -9.95 -20.14 -5.59
C GLU A 343 -10.45 -21.38 -6.31
N SER A 344 -9.57 -22.10 -7.02
CA SER A 344 -9.93 -23.36 -7.68
C SER A 344 -10.42 -24.42 -6.69
N ASN A 345 -9.91 -24.41 -5.45
CA ASN A 345 -10.23 -25.37 -4.41
C ASN A 345 -11.45 -24.99 -3.56
N VAL A 346 -11.59 -23.69 -3.21
CA VAL A 346 -12.62 -23.24 -2.25
C VAL A 346 -13.66 -22.29 -2.85
N GLY A 347 -13.49 -21.84 -4.10
CA GLY A 347 -14.44 -20.97 -4.80
C GLY A 347 -14.36 -19.50 -4.39
N ALA A 348 -13.25 -19.07 -3.79
CA ALA A 348 -12.97 -17.66 -3.48
C ALA A 348 -11.45 -17.42 -3.42
N ASN A 349 -11.01 -16.26 -3.96
CA ASN A 349 -9.60 -15.87 -4.01
C ASN A 349 -9.27 -14.90 -2.87
N PRO A 350 -8.34 -15.22 -1.96
CA PRO A 350 -7.94 -14.33 -0.88
C PRO A 350 -6.90 -13.26 -1.28
N TYR A 351 -6.34 -13.33 -2.49
CA TYR A 351 -5.19 -12.54 -2.93
C TYR A 351 -5.44 -11.78 -4.24
N LYS A 352 -6.68 -11.40 -4.50
CA LYS A 352 -7.10 -10.63 -5.68
C LYS A 352 -6.99 -9.12 -5.44
N PHE A 353 -5.86 -8.67 -4.97
CA PHE A 353 -5.59 -7.29 -4.58
C PHE A 353 -5.07 -6.44 -5.73
N GLY A 354 -5.24 -5.11 -5.61
CA GLY A 354 -4.46 -4.11 -6.34
C GLY A 354 -3.13 -3.85 -5.64
N MET A 355 -2.18 -3.24 -6.33
CA MET A 355 -0.84 -2.95 -5.82
C MET A 355 -0.60 -1.43 -5.74
N ILE A 356 -0.04 -0.96 -4.64
CA ILE A 356 0.35 0.43 -4.44
C ILE A 356 1.78 0.52 -3.92
N GLY A 357 2.38 1.71 -4.01
CA GLY A 357 3.62 2.04 -3.35
C GLY A 357 3.40 3.04 -2.22
N SER A 358 4.30 3.08 -1.27
CA SER A 358 4.31 4.04 -0.16
C SER A 358 5.75 4.30 0.31
N THR A 359 5.95 5.21 1.26
CA THR A 359 7.31 5.49 1.73
C THR A 359 7.74 4.61 2.89
N ASP A 360 6.89 4.36 3.86
CA ASP A 360 7.25 3.82 5.17
C ASP A 360 8.42 4.60 5.82
N SER A 361 8.50 5.89 5.52
CA SER A 361 9.54 6.75 6.07
C SER A 361 9.25 7.09 7.53
N HIS A 362 10.29 7.03 8.37
CA HIS A 362 10.21 7.35 9.80
C HIS A 362 10.71 8.77 10.11
N THR A 363 10.88 9.57 9.06
CA THR A 363 11.37 10.95 9.18
C THR A 363 10.26 11.98 9.35
N GLY A 364 8.99 11.60 9.10
CA GLY A 364 7.88 12.52 8.93
C GLY A 364 7.86 13.21 7.56
N MET A 365 8.70 12.76 6.62
CA MET A 365 8.89 13.36 5.29
C MET A 365 8.52 12.33 4.22
N ALA A 366 7.30 12.47 3.67
CA ALA A 366 6.78 11.60 2.61
C ALA A 366 7.43 11.98 1.26
N SER A 367 8.69 11.59 1.04
CA SER A 367 9.41 11.86 -0.19
C SER A 367 9.90 10.59 -0.85
N ALA A 368 9.55 10.43 -2.12
CA ALA A 368 10.06 9.41 -3.03
C ALA A 368 10.88 10.04 -4.17
N GLU A 369 11.37 11.26 -3.98
CA GLU A 369 12.17 12.00 -4.96
C GLU A 369 13.64 11.63 -4.80
N GLU A 370 14.32 11.22 -5.87
CA GLU A 370 15.74 10.83 -5.86
C GLU A 370 16.67 11.93 -5.33
N ASP A 371 16.43 13.17 -5.73
CA ASP A 371 17.22 14.33 -5.34
C ASP A 371 16.79 14.93 -3.99
N ASN A 372 15.78 14.36 -3.33
CA ASN A 372 15.19 14.85 -2.08
C ASN A 372 14.81 13.69 -1.12
N PHE A 373 15.59 12.63 -1.14
CA PHE A 373 15.38 11.44 -0.32
C PHE A 373 15.98 11.60 1.08
N HIS A 374 15.13 11.45 2.11
CA HIS A 374 15.51 11.68 3.50
C HIS A 374 15.85 10.40 4.28
N GLY A 375 15.89 9.24 3.62
CA GLY A 375 16.20 7.95 4.26
C GLY A 375 15.04 7.35 5.05
N LYS A 376 15.27 6.17 5.61
CA LYS A 376 14.30 5.46 6.48
C LYS A 376 14.17 6.16 7.83
N THR A 377 15.27 6.47 8.45
CA THR A 377 15.33 7.17 9.74
C THR A 377 15.92 8.58 9.56
N VAL A 378 15.72 9.44 10.54
CA VAL A 378 16.26 10.80 10.47
C VAL A 378 17.81 10.82 10.41
N TYR A 379 18.47 9.77 10.88
CA TYR A 379 19.91 9.62 10.80
C TYR A 379 20.39 9.36 9.36
N ASP A 380 19.62 8.60 8.57
CA ASP A 380 19.93 8.25 7.19
C ASP A 380 19.70 9.40 6.21
N SER A 381 19.12 10.50 6.67
CA SER A 381 18.95 11.71 5.87
C SER A 381 20.26 12.36 5.43
N ILE A 382 21.36 11.99 6.10
CA ILE A 382 22.72 12.38 5.70
C ILE A 382 23.32 11.22 4.91
N PRO A 383 23.68 11.40 3.62
CA PRO A 383 24.14 10.32 2.75
C PRO A 383 25.30 9.51 3.32
N GLU A 384 26.27 10.16 3.97
CA GLU A 384 27.42 9.51 4.59
C GLU A 384 27.02 8.53 5.70
N ASN A 385 25.92 8.79 6.39
CA ASN A 385 25.42 7.95 7.48
C ASN A 385 24.84 6.63 6.96
N ARG A 386 24.35 6.58 5.72
CA ARG A 386 23.73 5.38 5.13
C ARG A 386 24.70 4.20 5.06
N PHE A 387 26.00 4.46 4.94
CA PHE A 387 27.05 3.43 4.93
C PHE A 387 27.56 3.05 6.31
N ASN A 388 27.14 3.77 7.36
CA ASN A 388 27.51 3.45 8.73
C ASN A 388 26.71 2.25 9.25
N SER A 389 27.17 1.69 10.37
CA SER A 389 26.42 0.66 11.06
C SER A 389 25.24 1.27 11.80
N PHE A 390 24.06 0.71 11.58
CA PHE A 390 22.83 1.03 12.32
C PHE A 390 22.25 -0.26 12.88
N MET A 391 21.95 -0.32 14.17
CA MET A 391 21.50 -1.52 14.88
C MET A 391 22.37 -2.77 14.67
N GLY A 392 23.68 -2.58 14.48
CA GLY A 392 24.62 -3.66 14.19
C GLY A 392 24.72 -4.07 12.71
N ILE A 393 23.87 -3.57 11.84
CA ILE A 393 23.86 -3.84 10.39
C ILE A 393 24.68 -2.73 9.71
N LYS A 394 25.82 -3.11 9.11
CA LYS A 394 26.65 -2.16 8.35
C LYS A 394 25.99 -1.89 7.00
N GLY A 395 25.87 -0.61 6.62
CA GLY A 395 25.29 -0.21 5.33
C GLY A 395 23.77 -0.31 5.27
N PHE A 396 23.10 -0.51 6.39
CA PHE A 396 21.63 -0.69 6.45
C PHE A 396 20.86 0.41 5.71
N GLY A 397 21.26 1.68 5.90
CA GLY A 397 20.63 2.79 5.20
C GLY A 397 20.94 2.84 3.69
N ALA A 398 22.06 2.24 3.25
CA ALA A 398 22.43 2.17 1.83
C ALA A 398 21.66 1.08 1.08
N ASP A 399 21.16 0.07 1.80
CA ASP A 399 20.34 -1.01 1.24
C ASP A 399 18.83 -0.67 1.23
N MET A 400 18.47 0.56 1.63
CA MET A 400 17.11 1.08 1.54
C MET A 400 16.87 1.69 0.16
N SER A 401 15.71 1.42 -0.44
CA SER A 401 15.32 2.03 -1.70
C SER A 401 14.87 3.49 -1.54
N ALA A 402 14.66 4.20 -2.65
CA ALA A 402 14.21 5.58 -2.61
C ALA A 402 12.81 5.75 -2.04
N SER A 403 11.97 4.79 -2.11
CA SER A 403 10.56 4.72 -1.67
C SER A 403 9.59 4.57 -2.83
N GLY A 404 8.30 4.40 -2.49
CA GLY A 404 7.20 4.32 -3.44
C GLY A 404 6.11 5.36 -3.21
N LEU A 405 5.22 5.48 -4.16
CA LEU A 405 3.99 6.26 -4.09
C LEU A 405 2.81 5.45 -4.62
N ALA A 406 1.62 5.78 -4.14
CA ALA A 406 0.36 5.30 -4.71
C ALA A 406 -0.14 6.27 -5.78
N GLY A 407 -0.35 5.78 -7.01
CA GLY A 407 -1.11 6.45 -8.05
C GLY A 407 -2.56 5.99 -8.00
N VAL A 408 -3.51 6.91 -7.84
CA VAL A 408 -4.93 6.62 -7.67
C VAL A 408 -5.74 7.34 -8.74
N TRP A 409 -6.40 6.59 -9.61
CA TRP A 409 -7.33 7.14 -10.58
C TRP A 409 -8.66 7.45 -9.89
N SER A 410 -9.01 8.72 -9.79
CA SER A 410 -10.22 9.18 -9.12
C SER A 410 -10.86 10.37 -9.84
N PRO A 411 -12.19 10.54 -9.77
CA PRO A 411 -12.83 11.71 -10.35
C PRO A 411 -12.48 13.02 -9.61
N VAL A 412 -12.23 12.95 -8.29
CA VAL A 412 -11.94 14.12 -7.46
C VAL A 412 -11.00 13.74 -6.30
N ASN A 413 -10.26 14.74 -5.79
CA ASN A 413 -9.40 14.57 -4.61
C ASN A 413 -10.21 14.77 -3.33
N GLU A 414 -10.96 13.74 -2.95
CA GLU A 414 -11.75 13.71 -1.72
C GLU A 414 -11.68 12.33 -1.08
N ARG A 415 -11.78 12.23 0.24
CA ARG A 415 -11.67 10.97 0.99
C ARG A 415 -12.54 9.86 0.42
N GLY A 416 -13.83 10.13 0.19
CA GLY A 416 -14.77 9.14 -0.32
C GLY A 416 -14.40 8.63 -1.71
N ALA A 417 -14.08 9.53 -2.64
CA ALA A 417 -13.76 9.18 -4.03
C ALA A 417 -12.44 8.40 -4.14
N LEU A 418 -11.40 8.84 -3.43
CA LEU A 418 -10.12 8.12 -3.37
C LEU A 418 -10.27 6.74 -2.71
N PHE A 419 -11.01 6.67 -1.59
CA PHE A 419 -11.27 5.41 -0.89
C PHE A 419 -12.03 4.40 -1.76
N ASP A 420 -13.02 4.86 -2.52
CA ASP A 420 -13.74 4.03 -3.48
C ASP A 420 -12.82 3.53 -4.61
N SER A 421 -11.83 4.35 -5.03
CA SER A 421 -10.83 3.94 -6.03
C SER A 421 -9.88 2.86 -5.47
N PHE A 422 -9.41 2.99 -4.23
CA PHE A 422 -8.69 1.92 -3.55
C PHE A 422 -9.52 0.63 -3.47
N ARG A 423 -10.79 0.74 -3.11
CA ARG A 423 -11.69 -0.41 -3.01
C ARG A 423 -11.91 -1.10 -4.36
N ARG A 424 -12.03 -0.33 -5.44
CA ARG A 424 -12.13 -0.86 -6.81
C ARG A 424 -10.78 -1.31 -7.38
N LYS A 425 -9.68 -1.03 -6.67
CA LYS A 425 -8.31 -1.34 -7.10
C LYS A 425 -7.90 -0.57 -8.37
N GLU A 426 -8.49 0.57 -8.60
CA GLU A 426 -8.12 1.46 -9.70
C GLU A 426 -6.92 2.34 -9.30
N VAL A 427 -5.87 1.64 -8.91
CA VAL A 427 -4.64 2.14 -8.30
C VAL A 427 -3.44 1.41 -8.85
N TYR A 428 -2.26 2.01 -8.74
CA TYR A 428 -1.00 1.36 -9.07
C TYR A 428 0.16 1.91 -8.24
N ALA A 429 1.25 1.14 -8.19
CA ALA A 429 2.48 1.52 -7.51
C ALA A 429 3.41 2.29 -8.43
N SER A 430 4.15 3.23 -7.85
CA SER A 430 5.35 3.80 -8.43
C SER A 430 6.51 3.60 -7.46
N THR A 431 7.71 3.38 -7.99
CA THR A 431 8.96 3.34 -7.22
C THR A 431 9.62 4.72 -7.06
N GLY A 432 8.81 5.79 -7.17
CA GLY A 432 9.23 7.18 -7.01
C GLY A 432 8.77 8.07 -8.16
N PRO A 433 9.18 7.82 -9.41
CA PRO A 433 8.73 8.60 -10.56
C PRO A 433 7.20 8.54 -10.74
N ARG A 434 6.58 9.68 -10.99
CA ARG A 434 5.12 9.78 -11.18
C ARG A 434 4.72 9.46 -12.61
N ILE A 435 5.05 8.24 -13.07
CA ILE A 435 4.65 7.70 -14.37
C ILE A 435 3.12 7.58 -14.38
N ARG A 436 2.47 8.15 -15.40
CA ARG A 436 1.02 7.99 -15.58
C ARG A 436 0.75 6.76 -16.42
N LEU A 437 0.04 5.79 -15.83
CA LEU A 437 -0.27 4.52 -16.48
C LEU A 437 -1.78 4.34 -16.60
N ARG A 438 -2.27 3.99 -17.78
CA ARG A 438 -3.61 3.43 -18.02
C ARG A 438 -3.48 1.98 -18.44
N PHE A 439 -4.39 1.15 -17.93
CA PHE A 439 -4.46 -0.26 -18.26
C PHE A 439 -5.92 -0.70 -18.26
N PHE A 440 -6.40 -1.13 -19.43
CA PHE A 440 -7.75 -1.66 -19.60
C PHE A 440 -7.68 -3.04 -20.25
N GLY A 441 -8.61 -3.93 -19.90
CA GLY A 441 -8.80 -5.20 -20.57
C GLY A 441 -10.12 -5.21 -21.32
N GLY A 442 -10.14 -5.74 -22.55
CA GLY A 442 -11.33 -5.82 -23.39
C GLY A 442 -11.24 -6.97 -24.37
N TRP A 443 -12.19 -7.05 -25.29
CA TRP A 443 -12.23 -8.10 -26.30
C TRP A 443 -12.05 -7.58 -27.72
N ASP A 444 -12.32 -6.29 -27.95
CA ASP A 444 -12.42 -5.69 -29.29
C ASP A 444 -11.50 -4.46 -29.47
N PHE A 445 -10.56 -4.21 -28.55
CA PHE A 445 -9.59 -3.12 -28.68
C PHE A 445 -8.63 -3.35 -29.85
N ASP A 446 -8.22 -2.25 -30.50
CA ASP A 446 -7.22 -2.26 -31.55
C ASP A 446 -6.15 -1.15 -31.39
N ASP A 447 -5.17 -1.11 -32.30
CA ASP A 447 -4.06 -0.17 -32.19
C ASP A 447 -4.51 1.30 -32.33
N ASP A 448 -5.60 1.58 -33.09
CA ASP A 448 -6.13 2.94 -33.24
C ASP A 448 -6.70 3.47 -31.91
N ASP A 449 -7.17 2.58 -31.02
CA ASP A 449 -7.65 2.92 -29.68
C ASP A 449 -6.52 3.34 -28.74
N ALA A 450 -5.32 2.77 -28.92
CA ALA A 450 -4.15 3.04 -28.10
C ALA A 450 -3.55 4.44 -28.34
N ASP A 451 -3.63 4.96 -29.55
CA ASP A 451 -2.98 6.21 -29.95
C ASP A 451 -3.92 7.43 -29.90
N GLY A 452 -5.20 7.20 -29.64
CA GLY A 452 -6.23 8.22 -29.71
C GLY A 452 -6.42 9.02 -28.42
N PRO A 453 -6.87 10.30 -28.51
CA PRO A 453 -7.20 11.12 -27.33
C PRO A 453 -8.42 10.57 -26.56
N GLY A 454 -9.11 9.58 -27.10
CA GLY A 454 -10.28 8.93 -26.52
C GLY A 454 -9.98 7.67 -25.72
N LEU A 455 -8.72 7.25 -25.58
CA LEU A 455 -8.31 5.99 -24.96
C LEU A 455 -9.03 5.68 -23.65
N ALA A 456 -9.05 6.61 -22.70
CA ALA A 456 -9.70 6.38 -21.41
C ALA A 456 -11.21 6.14 -21.55
N ARG A 457 -11.90 6.93 -22.37
CA ARG A 457 -13.33 6.76 -22.64
C ARG A 457 -13.61 5.40 -23.31
N ILE A 458 -12.83 5.04 -24.30
CA ILE A 458 -12.95 3.73 -25.00
C ILE A 458 -12.73 2.60 -23.97
N GLY A 459 -11.65 2.70 -23.17
CA GLY A 459 -11.34 1.71 -22.14
C GLY A 459 -12.45 1.50 -21.11
N TYR A 460 -13.17 2.57 -20.69
CA TYR A 460 -14.31 2.46 -19.79
C TYR A 460 -15.60 2.01 -20.46
N ASP A 461 -15.85 2.45 -21.71
CA ASP A 461 -17.07 2.12 -22.44
C ASP A 461 -17.07 0.66 -22.94
N GLU A 462 -15.90 0.13 -23.35
CA GLU A 462 -15.77 -1.13 -24.09
C GLU A 462 -14.98 -2.20 -23.34
N GLY A 463 -14.43 -1.88 -22.15
CA GLY A 463 -13.62 -2.78 -21.37
C GLY A 463 -13.76 -2.64 -19.86
N VAL A 464 -12.77 -3.14 -19.15
CA VAL A 464 -12.64 -3.02 -17.68
C VAL A 464 -11.33 -2.33 -17.33
N PRO A 465 -11.33 -1.38 -16.37
CA PRO A 465 -10.11 -0.72 -15.93
C PRO A 465 -9.25 -1.66 -15.07
N MET A 466 -8.01 -1.23 -14.77
CA MET A 466 -7.14 -1.90 -13.80
C MET A 466 -7.88 -2.21 -12.51
N GLY A 467 -7.62 -3.39 -11.93
CA GLY A 467 -8.33 -3.90 -10.75
C GLY A 467 -9.65 -4.61 -11.05
N GLY A 468 -10.19 -4.50 -12.27
CA GLY A 468 -11.41 -5.16 -12.69
C GLY A 468 -11.23 -6.62 -13.10
N ASP A 469 -12.35 -7.26 -13.41
CA ASP A 469 -12.43 -8.63 -13.92
C ASP A 469 -12.95 -8.65 -15.35
N LEU A 470 -12.17 -9.15 -16.27
CA LEU A 470 -12.62 -9.40 -17.62
C LEU A 470 -13.24 -10.79 -17.70
N THR A 471 -14.54 -10.86 -17.95
CA THR A 471 -15.31 -12.11 -17.97
C THR A 471 -16.05 -12.26 -19.28
N GLN A 472 -16.33 -13.52 -19.68
CA GLN A 472 -17.23 -13.88 -20.79
C GLN A 472 -16.86 -13.26 -22.14
N GLY A 473 -15.67 -13.64 -22.66
CA GLY A 473 -15.28 -13.29 -24.01
C GLY A 473 -16.13 -13.92 -25.11
N PRO A 474 -16.09 -13.37 -26.33
CA PRO A 474 -16.71 -13.97 -27.49
C PRO A 474 -16.06 -15.33 -27.83
N GLU A 475 -16.84 -16.25 -28.41
CA GLU A 475 -16.34 -17.55 -28.84
C GLU A 475 -15.19 -17.39 -29.85
N GLY A 476 -14.01 -17.92 -29.52
CA GLY A 476 -12.80 -17.81 -30.36
C GLY A 476 -12.07 -16.47 -30.28
N GLY A 477 -12.49 -15.55 -29.42
CA GLY A 477 -11.76 -14.30 -29.16
C GLY A 477 -10.66 -14.50 -28.12
N ALA A 478 -9.62 -13.67 -28.15
CA ALA A 478 -8.63 -13.52 -27.10
C ALA A 478 -8.72 -12.11 -26.50
N PRO A 479 -8.42 -11.95 -25.19
CA PRO A 479 -8.47 -10.62 -24.57
C PRO A 479 -7.39 -9.71 -25.13
N THR A 480 -7.75 -8.47 -25.37
CA THR A 480 -6.84 -7.41 -25.78
C THR A 480 -6.71 -6.39 -24.64
N PHE A 481 -5.49 -6.00 -24.35
CA PHE A 481 -5.18 -5.06 -23.28
C PHE A 481 -4.70 -3.74 -23.87
N LEU A 482 -5.41 -2.67 -23.51
CA LEU A 482 -5.11 -1.32 -23.94
C LEU A 482 -4.24 -0.65 -22.88
N MET A 483 -3.03 -0.27 -23.25
CA MET A 483 -2.02 0.29 -22.34
C MET A 483 -1.50 1.63 -22.86
N TYR A 484 -1.29 2.54 -21.92
CA TYR A 484 -0.73 3.85 -22.18
C TYR A 484 0.09 4.31 -20.99
N ALA A 485 1.36 4.58 -21.20
CA ALA A 485 2.29 5.07 -20.21
C ALA A 485 2.94 6.39 -20.66
N ILE A 486 2.98 7.37 -19.77
CA ILE A 486 3.72 8.63 -19.95
C ILE A 486 4.72 8.78 -18.80
N LYS A 487 5.97 9.10 -19.11
CA LYS A 487 7.02 9.30 -18.11
C LYS A 487 6.67 10.42 -17.11
N ASP A 488 7.30 10.38 -15.95
CA ASP A 488 7.38 11.56 -15.08
C ASP A 488 8.11 12.69 -15.83
N PRO A 489 7.56 13.90 -15.90
CA PRO A 489 8.24 15.04 -16.52
C PRO A 489 9.64 15.33 -15.96
N ARG A 490 9.88 14.97 -14.70
CA ARG A 490 11.17 15.13 -13.99
C ARG A 490 12.06 13.89 -14.03
N GLY A 491 11.52 12.76 -14.49
CA GLY A 491 12.20 11.47 -14.51
C GLY A 491 12.83 11.12 -15.86
N ALA A 492 13.44 9.95 -15.91
CA ALA A 492 13.99 9.34 -17.13
C ALA A 492 12.89 8.97 -18.13
N ASN A 493 13.27 8.78 -19.40
CA ASN A 493 12.40 8.22 -20.41
C ASN A 493 12.08 6.75 -20.09
N LEU A 494 11.00 6.25 -20.71
CA LEU A 494 10.53 4.88 -20.57
C LEU A 494 11.36 3.94 -21.47
N ASP A 495 11.72 2.80 -20.92
CA ASP A 495 12.36 1.71 -21.66
C ASP A 495 11.31 0.88 -22.40
N ARG A 496 10.35 0.31 -21.68
CA ARG A 496 9.34 -0.63 -22.21
C ARG A 496 8.11 -0.71 -21.32
N VAL A 497 7.08 -1.36 -21.85
CA VAL A 497 5.92 -1.86 -21.11
C VAL A 497 5.95 -3.37 -21.18
N GLN A 498 5.80 -4.02 -20.03
CA GLN A 498 5.68 -5.47 -19.93
C GLN A 498 4.32 -5.87 -19.36
N VAL A 499 3.82 -7.03 -19.78
CA VAL A 499 2.67 -7.70 -19.19
C VAL A 499 3.17 -8.98 -18.53
N VAL A 500 2.86 -9.15 -17.25
CA VAL A 500 3.08 -10.40 -16.53
C VAL A 500 1.76 -11.14 -16.45
N LYS A 501 1.68 -12.30 -17.10
CA LYS A 501 0.53 -13.19 -17.07
C LYS A 501 0.75 -14.31 -16.06
N GLY A 502 -0.17 -14.45 -15.11
CA GLY A 502 -0.24 -15.59 -14.22
C GLY A 502 -1.47 -16.45 -14.53
N TRP A 503 -1.33 -17.80 -14.56
CA TRP A 503 -2.44 -18.72 -14.82
C TRP A 503 -2.28 -20.04 -14.11
N LEU A 504 -3.34 -20.86 -14.08
CA LEU A 504 -3.26 -22.25 -13.62
C LEU A 504 -3.03 -23.20 -14.79
N ASP A 505 -2.06 -24.09 -14.65
CA ASP A 505 -1.86 -25.19 -15.60
C ASP A 505 -2.89 -26.34 -15.41
N ALA A 506 -2.77 -27.40 -16.20
CA ALA A 506 -3.67 -28.56 -16.15
C ALA A 506 -3.65 -29.32 -14.81
N ASP A 507 -2.58 -29.17 -14.04
CA ASP A 507 -2.43 -29.77 -12.71
C ASP A 507 -2.92 -28.80 -11.59
N GLY A 508 -3.45 -27.64 -11.96
CA GLY A 508 -3.94 -26.60 -11.05
C GLY A 508 -2.82 -25.85 -10.33
N LYS A 509 -1.63 -25.79 -10.94
CA LYS A 509 -0.47 -25.06 -10.42
C LYS A 509 -0.29 -23.73 -11.13
N SER A 510 0.02 -22.70 -10.36
CA SER A 510 0.28 -21.39 -10.92
C SER A 510 1.55 -21.38 -11.78
N GLN A 511 1.44 -20.71 -12.90
CA GLN A 511 2.51 -20.44 -13.86
C GLN A 511 2.61 -18.95 -14.10
N GLU A 512 3.76 -18.49 -14.56
CA GLU A 512 4.01 -17.07 -14.88
C GLU A 512 4.75 -16.94 -16.21
N LYS A 513 4.42 -15.90 -16.98
CA LYS A 513 5.16 -15.49 -18.17
C LYS A 513 5.18 -13.98 -18.32
N VAL A 514 6.34 -13.43 -18.63
CA VAL A 514 6.56 -12.01 -18.92
C VAL A 514 6.57 -11.80 -20.44
N TYR A 515 5.88 -10.76 -20.90
CA TYR A 515 5.84 -10.34 -22.31
C TYR A 515 6.29 -8.88 -22.41
N ASP A 516 7.27 -8.59 -23.27
CA ASP A 516 7.51 -7.22 -23.75
C ASP A 516 6.43 -6.86 -24.77
N VAL A 517 5.62 -5.84 -24.50
CA VAL A 517 4.41 -5.52 -25.29
C VAL A 517 4.52 -4.18 -26.02
N ALA A 518 5.31 -3.24 -25.50
CA ALA A 518 5.70 -2.00 -26.15
C ALA A 518 7.09 -1.59 -25.65
N TRP A 519 7.90 -0.98 -26.50
CA TRP A 519 9.25 -0.55 -26.15
C TRP A 519 9.70 0.67 -26.93
N SER A 520 10.63 1.39 -26.37
CA SER A 520 11.21 2.57 -26.94
C SER A 520 12.26 2.27 -28.02
N ASP A 521 12.65 3.31 -28.74
CA ASP A 521 13.62 3.25 -29.83
C ASP A 521 13.17 2.27 -30.94
N LYS A 522 14.01 1.91 -31.84
CA LYS A 522 13.72 0.97 -32.93
C LYS A 522 14.30 -0.41 -32.65
N ARG A 523 14.25 -0.84 -31.38
CA ARG A 523 14.72 -2.18 -31.00
C ARG A 523 13.82 -3.25 -31.62
N VAL A 524 14.37 -4.44 -31.82
CA VAL A 524 13.65 -5.59 -32.39
C VAL A 524 13.92 -6.78 -31.47
N LEU A 525 12.88 -7.55 -31.16
CA LEU A 525 13.03 -8.79 -30.41
C LEU A 525 13.99 -9.74 -31.11
N GLY A 526 14.87 -10.35 -30.35
CA GLY A 526 15.75 -11.43 -30.80
C GLY A 526 14.96 -12.70 -31.17
N ASP A 527 15.65 -13.65 -31.78
CA ASP A 527 15.06 -14.96 -32.14
C ASP A 527 14.61 -15.77 -30.90
N ASP A 528 15.16 -15.46 -29.75
CA ASP A 528 14.82 -16.03 -28.44
C ASP A 528 13.67 -15.27 -27.73
N GLY A 529 13.12 -14.22 -28.36
CA GLY A 529 12.07 -13.38 -27.80
C GLY A 529 12.55 -12.32 -26.80
N SER A 530 13.86 -12.19 -26.57
CA SER A 530 14.41 -11.17 -25.68
C SER A 530 14.48 -9.81 -26.37
N LEU A 531 14.22 -8.73 -25.61
CA LEU A 531 14.40 -7.37 -26.10
C LEU A 531 15.83 -6.88 -25.73
N PRO A 532 16.63 -6.41 -26.71
CA PRO A 532 17.93 -5.83 -26.40
C PRO A 532 17.82 -4.65 -25.41
N PRO A 533 18.79 -4.44 -24.52
CA PRO A 533 18.80 -3.33 -23.58
C PRO A 533 18.67 -1.97 -24.28
N VAL A 534 17.96 -1.02 -23.67
CA VAL A 534 17.83 0.36 -24.16
C VAL A 534 19.16 1.13 -24.12
N GLY A 535 20.10 0.64 -23.33
CA GLY A 535 21.39 1.30 -23.06
C GLY A 535 21.43 1.92 -21.66
N ASN A 536 22.50 2.63 -21.35
CA ASN A 536 22.69 3.29 -20.07
C ASN A 536 23.26 4.70 -20.29
N SER A 537 22.55 5.73 -19.81
CA SER A 537 22.98 7.13 -19.89
C SER A 537 23.39 7.71 -18.53
N VAL A 538 23.51 6.85 -17.50
CA VAL A 538 23.87 7.28 -16.14
C VAL A 538 25.37 7.50 -16.03
N ASP A 539 25.74 8.69 -15.56
CA ASP A 539 27.08 9.01 -15.12
C ASP A 539 27.25 8.50 -13.67
N LEU A 540 28.07 7.47 -13.47
CA LEU A 540 28.27 6.82 -12.17
C LEU A 540 29.00 7.70 -11.15
N GLU A 541 29.71 8.77 -11.57
CA GLU A 541 30.38 9.68 -10.63
C GLU A 541 29.42 10.70 -10.04
N THR A 542 28.45 11.14 -10.83
CA THR A 542 27.54 12.23 -10.46
C THR A 542 26.13 11.77 -10.17
N GLY A 543 25.75 10.54 -10.57
CA GLY A 543 24.38 10.03 -10.53
C GLY A 543 23.46 10.72 -11.53
N SER A 544 23.99 11.60 -12.40
CA SER A 544 23.19 12.27 -13.43
C SER A 544 22.98 11.35 -14.64
N TYR A 545 21.91 11.63 -15.41
CA TYR A 545 21.60 10.89 -16.64
C TYR A 545 21.10 11.85 -17.73
N THR A 546 21.17 11.39 -18.99
CA THR A 546 20.60 12.09 -20.13
C THR A 546 19.31 11.42 -20.58
N ASN A 547 18.38 12.18 -21.15
CA ASN A 547 17.12 11.66 -21.73
C ASN A 547 17.22 11.55 -23.26
N ASP A 548 18.31 11.00 -23.77
CA ASP A 548 18.60 10.77 -25.20
C ASP A 548 18.35 9.32 -25.63
N ILE A 549 17.99 8.44 -24.71
CA ILE A 549 17.53 7.06 -24.92
C ILE A 549 16.14 6.89 -24.31
N GLY A 550 15.39 5.90 -24.78
CA GLY A 550 14.02 5.67 -24.31
C GLY A 550 13.02 6.68 -24.90
N ASP A 551 11.74 6.47 -24.65
CA ASP A 551 10.65 7.33 -25.13
C ASP A 551 9.87 7.99 -23.97
N ALA A 552 9.33 9.19 -24.25
CA ALA A 552 8.53 9.91 -23.25
C ALA A 552 7.15 9.27 -23.03
N GLN A 553 6.69 8.48 -23.98
CA GLN A 553 5.37 7.86 -24.02
C GLN A 553 5.47 6.51 -24.71
N LEU A 554 4.75 5.52 -24.20
CA LEU A 554 4.53 4.21 -24.84
C LEU A 554 3.04 3.89 -24.80
N SER A 555 2.51 3.34 -25.88
CA SER A 555 1.12 2.89 -26.01
C SER A 555 1.04 1.63 -26.84
N THR A 556 0.04 0.78 -26.58
CA THR A 556 -0.23 -0.43 -27.36
C THR A 556 -1.61 -1.00 -27.03
N ALA A 557 -2.21 -1.66 -28.02
CA ALA A 557 -3.27 -2.63 -27.82
C ALA A 557 -2.66 -4.02 -28.04
N TRP A 558 -2.44 -4.75 -26.96
CA TRP A 558 -1.79 -6.06 -27.01
C TRP A 558 -2.80 -7.18 -26.76
N THR A 559 -2.96 -8.08 -27.73
CA THR A 559 -3.79 -9.28 -27.62
C THR A 559 -2.96 -10.43 -27.07
N ASP A 560 -3.46 -11.13 -26.05
CA ASP A 560 -2.78 -12.27 -25.44
C ASP A 560 -2.60 -13.41 -26.47
N PRO A 561 -1.36 -13.68 -26.93
CA PRO A 561 -1.12 -14.70 -27.95
C PRO A 561 -1.24 -16.14 -27.41
N ASP A 562 -1.17 -16.30 -26.09
CA ASP A 562 -1.21 -17.60 -25.42
C ASP A 562 -2.54 -17.74 -24.64
N PHE A 563 -3.61 -17.09 -25.08
CA PHE A 563 -4.91 -17.19 -24.44
C PHE A 563 -5.53 -18.57 -24.62
N ASP A 564 -5.95 -19.17 -23.51
CA ASP A 564 -6.74 -20.40 -23.46
C ASP A 564 -8.04 -20.14 -22.69
N PRO A 565 -9.23 -20.21 -23.35
CA PRO A 565 -10.51 -19.93 -22.69
C PRO A 565 -10.87 -20.98 -21.59
N GLY A 566 -10.18 -22.11 -21.54
CA GLY A 566 -10.35 -23.14 -20.51
C GLY A 566 -9.52 -22.88 -19.26
N VAL A 567 -8.64 -21.89 -19.27
CA VAL A 567 -7.68 -21.59 -18.22
C VAL A 567 -8.04 -20.31 -17.50
N ARG A 568 -7.95 -20.34 -16.17
CA ARG A 568 -8.11 -19.16 -15.33
C ARG A 568 -6.79 -18.41 -15.20
N ALA A 569 -6.81 -17.12 -15.48
CA ALA A 569 -5.62 -16.29 -15.46
C ALA A 569 -5.88 -14.96 -14.74
#